data_22cc0688c2173d9afa9e57d2b0de587c
#
_entry.id   22cc0688c2173d9afa9e57d2b0de587c
#
_cell.length_a   1.000
_cell.length_b   1.000
_cell.length_c   1.000
_cell.angle_alpha   90.00
_cell.angle_beta   90.00
_cell.angle_gamma   90.00
#
_symmetry.space_group_name_H-M   'P 1'
#
loop_
_entity.id
_entity.type
_entity.pdbx_description
1 polymer ?
#
loop_
_entity_poly.entity_id
_entity_poly.type
_entity_poly.pdbx_seq_one_letter_code
_entity_poly.pdbx_strand_id
1 'polypeptide(L)'
;THDFRLRYSKDGQCRIEGYADSSWAPDYGTYYDNYRSTSGAIIAAGTHAVLWHSRRQDRVAQSSSEAEYYAAASAAKNLIFVDRLMNSIRPYPRTDVPTLYMDSKSGIAAAQNAQDNEKQRHIDMRAHFLRDSVACQDITLKHVSGHSNPADTLTKSLGEQAFQKYREFYNLEPRLIECSNH
;
A
#
# COMPACT_ATOMS: atom_id res chain seq x y z
N THR A 1 0.90 -20.77 3.04
CA THR A 1 1.93 -19.81 3.54
C THR A 1 2.43 -20.13 4.94
N HIS A 2 1.86 -21.13 5.64
CA HIS A 2 2.29 -21.50 6.99
C HIS A 2 3.78 -21.85 7.07
N ASP A 3 4.32 -22.49 6.03
CA ASP A 3 5.71 -22.94 5.95
C ASP A 3 6.60 -21.98 5.14
N PHE A 4 6.19 -20.71 5.00
CA PHE A 4 6.97 -19.70 4.31
C PHE A 4 7.54 -18.68 5.29
N ARG A 5 8.69 -18.09 4.90
CA ARG A 5 9.36 -17.01 5.62
C ARG A 5 9.66 -15.85 4.69
N LEU A 6 9.67 -14.64 5.21
CA LEU A 6 10.23 -13.48 4.52
C LEU A 6 11.75 -13.58 4.53
N ARG A 7 12.36 -13.45 3.36
CA ARG A 7 13.81 -13.38 3.23
C ARG A 7 14.25 -11.95 3.02
N TYR A 8 15.21 -11.49 3.78
CA TYR A 8 15.86 -10.20 3.61
C TYR A 8 17.29 -10.43 3.15
N SER A 9 17.70 -9.88 2.00
CA SER A 9 19.07 -9.91 1.52
C SER A 9 19.81 -8.63 1.93
N LYS A 10 21.12 -8.74 2.09
CA LYS A 10 21.98 -7.61 2.43
C LYS A 10 22.25 -6.70 1.22
N ASP A 11 22.09 -7.24 0.02
CA ASP A 11 22.43 -6.61 -1.24
C ASP A 11 21.19 -5.95 -1.86
N GLY A 12 21.28 -4.65 -2.14
CA GLY A 12 20.23 -3.93 -2.85
C GLY A 12 20.19 -2.43 -2.56
N GLN A 13 19.70 -1.67 -3.53
CA GLN A 13 19.37 -0.26 -3.32
C GLN A 13 18.16 -0.19 -2.37
N CYS A 14 18.31 0.53 -1.28
CA CYS A 14 17.24 0.71 -0.29
C CYS A 14 16.27 1.82 -0.75
N ARG A 15 15.61 1.61 -1.89
CA ARG A 15 14.54 2.52 -2.34
C ARG A 15 13.26 2.19 -1.57
N ILE A 16 12.61 3.20 -1.01
CA ILE A 16 11.37 3.00 -0.27
C ILE A 16 10.20 3.21 -1.21
N GLU A 17 9.37 2.19 -1.36
CA GLU A 17 8.20 2.18 -2.21
C GLU A 17 6.97 1.70 -1.43
N GLY A 18 5.82 2.26 -1.74
CA GLY A 18 4.55 1.87 -1.15
C GLY A 18 3.55 1.44 -2.24
N TYR A 19 2.65 0.55 -1.89
CA TYR A 19 1.54 0.10 -2.73
C TYR A 19 0.25 0.19 -1.94
N ALA A 20 -0.79 0.73 -2.54
CA ALA A 20 -2.10 0.86 -1.94
C ALA A 20 -3.18 0.28 -2.86
N ASP A 21 -4.16 -0.38 -2.26
CA ASP A 21 -5.34 -0.91 -2.92
C ASP A 21 -6.54 -0.83 -1.99
N SER A 22 -7.76 -0.81 -2.55
CA SER A 22 -8.96 -0.97 -1.78
C SER A 22 -9.96 -1.94 -2.44
N SER A 23 -10.63 -2.73 -1.63
CA SER A 23 -11.81 -3.47 -2.03
C SER A 23 -13.05 -2.66 -1.66
N TRP A 24 -13.72 -2.06 -2.66
CA TRP A 24 -14.91 -1.26 -2.44
C TRP A 24 -16.12 -2.16 -2.18
N ALA A 25 -16.79 -1.92 -1.03
CA ALA A 25 -18.06 -2.53 -0.65
C ALA A 25 -18.16 -4.02 -1.09
N PRO A 26 -17.42 -4.96 -0.47
CA PRO A 26 -17.45 -6.35 -0.87
C PRO A 26 -18.87 -6.91 -0.79
N ASP A 27 -19.29 -7.68 -1.80
CA ASP A 27 -20.64 -8.27 -1.94
C ASP A 27 -21.04 -9.25 -0.81
N TYR A 28 -20.15 -9.50 0.14
CA TYR A 28 -20.37 -10.41 1.27
C TYR A 28 -20.95 -9.71 2.50
N GLY A 29 -21.88 -8.77 2.26
CA GLY A 29 -22.56 -8.07 3.33
C GLY A 29 -23.51 -9.02 4.09
N THR A 30 -23.06 -9.60 5.19
CA THR A 30 -24.01 -9.86 6.26
C THR A 30 -24.51 -8.52 6.75
N TYR A 31 -25.78 -8.42 7.11
CA TYR A 31 -26.48 -7.21 7.58
C TYR A 31 -25.74 -6.38 8.64
N TYR A 32 -24.71 -6.94 9.23
CA TYR A 32 -23.82 -6.33 10.25
C TYR A 32 -22.52 -5.71 9.68
N ASP A 33 -22.19 -5.90 8.41
CA ASP A 33 -20.86 -5.59 7.88
C ASP A 33 -20.74 -4.17 7.27
N ASN A 34 -21.77 -3.36 7.40
CA ASN A 34 -21.80 -1.90 7.16
C ASN A 34 -21.15 -1.40 5.87
N TYR A 35 -21.11 -2.19 4.79
CA TYR A 35 -20.61 -1.78 3.45
C TYR A 35 -19.28 -1.03 3.43
N ARG A 36 -18.45 -1.21 4.47
CA ARG A 36 -17.16 -0.55 4.57
C ARG A 36 -16.11 -1.27 3.74
N SER A 37 -15.38 -0.51 2.96
CA SER A 37 -14.27 -1.00 2.15
C SER A 37 -13.11 -1.52 3.00
N THR A 38 -12.27 -2.38 2.41
CA THR A 38 -11.01 -2.82 3.03
C THR A 38 -9.85 -2.12 2.32
N SER A 39 -8.97 -1.49 3.08
CA SER A 39 -7.71 -0.92 2.59
C SER A 39 -6.57 -1.88 2.79
N GLY A 40 -5.79 -2.11 1.75
CA GLY A 40 -4.54 -2.83 1.77
C GLY A 40 -3.37 -1.90 1.51
N ALA A 41 -2.30 -2.05 2.25
CA ALA A 41 -1.06 -1.34 1.99
C ALA A 41 0.16 -2.20 2.23
N ILE A 42 1.18 -1.99 1.42
CA ILE A 42 2.49 -2.61 1.54
C ILE A 42 3.55 -1.53 1.37
N ILE A 43 4.51 -1.51 2.27
CA ILE A 43 5.70 -0.68 2.15
C ILE A 43 6.90 -1.61 2.02
N ALA A 44 7.70 -1.38 0.99
CA ALA A 44 8.88 -2.15 0.68
C ALA A 44 10.14 -1.27 0.76
N ALA A 45 11.24 -1.88 1.20
CA ALA A 45 12.58 -1.33 1.13
C ALA A 45 13.37 -2.16 0.12
N GLY A 46 13.59 -1.62 -1.08
CA GLY A 46 14.06 -2.39 -2.23
C GLY A 46 13.04 -3.46 -2.62
N THR A 47 13.47 -4.72 -2.65
CA THR A 47 12.61 -5.88 -2.97
C THR A 47 11.96 -6.53 -1.74
N HIS A 48 12.04 -5.89 -0.56
CA HIS A 48 11.62 -6.51 0.70
C HIS A 48 10.44 -5.79 1.31
N ALA A 49 9.34 -6.49 1.55
CA ALA A 49 8.23 -5.95 2.32
C ALA A 49 8.65 -5.75 3.78
N VAL A 50 8.51 -4.53 4.30
CA VAL A 50 8.89 -4.16 5.67
C VAL A 50 7.70 -3.79 6.54
N LEU A 51 6.60 -3.35 5.92
CA LEU A 51 5.35 -3.08 6.61
C LEU A 51 4.19 -3.40 5.68
N TRP A 52 3.16 -4.06 6.20
CA TRP A 52 1.92 -4.33 5.47
C TRP A 52 0.73 -4.33 6.40
N HIS A 53 -0.43 -4.02 5.87
CA HIS A 53 -1.69 -4.18 6.58
C HIS A 53 -2.86 -4.41 5.64
N SER A 54 -3.85 -5.13 6.14
CA SER A 54 -5.19 -5.21 5.60
C SER A 54 -6.14 -4.73 6.69
N ARG A 55 -6.85 -3.64 6.46
CA ARG A 55 -7.72 -3.02 7.45
C ARG A 55 -9.02 -2.54 6.85
N ARG A 56 -10.12 -2.83 7.54
CA ARG A 56 -11.42 -2.27 7.19
C ARG A 56 -11.43 -0.76 7.44
N GLN A 57 -12.01 -0.01 6.50
CA GLN A 57 -12.14 1.44 6.62
C GLN A 57 -13.15 1.80 7.73
N ASP A 58 -12.92 2.91 8.41
CA ASP A 58 -13.77 3.35 9.52
C ASP A 58 -15.12 3.89 9.04
N ARG A 59 -15.21 4.26 7.76
CA ARG A 59 -16.39 4.85 7.11
C ARG A 59 -16.75 4.10 5.83
N VAL A 60 -17.99 4.23 5.40
CA VAL A 60 -18.46 3.77 4.10
C VAL A 60 -18.02 4.78 3.05
N ALA A 61 -17.24 4.33 2.06
CA ALA A 61 -16.90 5.15 0.91
C ALA A 61 -18.08 5.22 -0.07
N GLN A 62 -18.37 6.40 -0.59
CA GLN A 62 -19.46 6.63 -1.51
C GLN A 62 -19.14 6.18 -2.94
N SER A 63 -17.86 5.92 -3.23
CA SER A 63 -17.38 5.42 -4.52
C SER A 63 -16.11 4.60 -4.37
N SER A 64 -15.79 3.78 -5.38
CA SER A 64 -14.53 3.07 -5.44
C SER A 64 -13.32 4.03 -5.41
N SER A 65 -13.41 5.15 -6.10
CA SER A 65 -12.36 6.18 -6.12
C SER A 65 -12.09 6.78 -4.74
N GLU A 66 -13.13 6.99 -3.94
CA GLU A 66 -13.01 7.47 -2.57
C GLU A 66 -12.37 6.41 -1.66
N ALA A 67 -12.75 5.14 -1.82
CA ALA A 67 -12.16 4.03 -1.09
C ALA A 67 -10.66 3.90 -1.40
N GLU A 68 -10.27 3.99 -2.69
CA GLU A 68 -8.89 4.01 -3.14
C GLU A 68 -8.11 5.17 -2.54
N TYR A 69 -8.72 6.34 -2.50
CA TYR A 69 -8.09 7.53 -1.94
C TYR A 69 -7.81 7.38 -0.42
N TYR A 70 -8.74 6.79 0.33
CA TYR A 70 -8.53 6.50 1.76
C TYR A 70 -7.43 5.46 1.98
N ALA A 71 -7.37 4.43 1.12
CA ALA A 71 -6.30 3.44 1.17
C ALA A 71 -4.93 4.10 0.91
N ALA A 72 -4.84 4.95 -0.12
CA ALA A 72 -3.63 5.69 -0.45
C ALA A 72 -3.18 6.64 0.68
N ALA A 73 -4.11 7.36 1.32
CA ALA A 73 -3.79 8.23 2.45
C ALA A 73 -3.25 7.46 3.66
N SER A 74 -3.79 6.27 3.91
CA SER A 74 -3.28 5.37 4.95
C SER A 74 -1.88 4.83 4.62
N ALA A 75 -1.68 4.40 3.37
CA ALA A 75 -0.40 3.92 2.89
C ALA A 75 0.68 5.01 2.90
N ALA A 76 0.34 6.26 2.53
CA ALA A 76 1.24 7.40 2.56
C ALA A 76 1.81 7.67 3.96
N LYS A 77 0.98 7.58 5.01
CA LYS A 77 1.44 7.71 6.40
C LYS A 77 2.50 6.68 6.75
N ASN A 78 2.26 5.42 6.39
CA ASN A 78 3.19 4.33 6.64
C ASN A 78 4.46 4.46 5.81
N LEU A 79 4.35 4.89 4.57
CA LEU A 79 5.48 5.12 3.67
C LEU A 79 6.42 6.19 4.24
N ILE A 80 5.87 7.35 4.63
CA ILE A 80 6.63 8.44 5.24
C ILE A 80 7.26 8.01 6.57
N PHE A 81 6.52 7.24 7.38
CA PHE A 81 7.06 6.72 8.64
C PHE A 81 8.26 5.81 8.41
N VAL A 82 8.14 4.84 7.48
CA VAL A 82 9.24 3.91 7.18
C VAL A 82 10.43 4.65 6.58
N ASP A 83 10.20 5.59 5.68
CA ASP A 83 11.27 6.41 5.08
C ASP A 83 12.05 7.19 6.17
N ARG A 84 11.33 7.85 7.08
CA ARG A 84 11.94 8.60 8.19
C ARG A 84 12.69 7.67 9.15
N LEU A 85 12.12 6.51 9.46
CA LEU A 85 12.73 5.51 10.32
C LEU A 85 14.05 4.98 9.70
N MET A 86 14.01 4.61 8.44
CA MET A 86 15.20 4.12 7.73
C MET A 86 16.32 5.16 7.67
N ASN A 87 15.95 6.42 7.40
CA ASN A 87 16.90 7.54 7.43
C ASN A 87 17.50 7.79 8.83
N SER A 88 16.76 7.51 9.90
CA SER A 88 17.25 7.67 11.28
C SER A 88 18.22 6.56 11.68
N ILE A 89 17.96 5.31 11.22
CA ILE A 89 18.82 4.15 11.56
C ILE A 89 20.13 4.19 10.78
N ARG A 90 20.07 4.50 9.51
CA ARG A 90 21.23 4.58 8.62
C ARG A 90 21.04 5.75 7.66
N PRO A 91 21.55 6.94 8.01
CA PRO A 91 21.53 8.06 7.07
C PRO A 91 22.25 7.67 5.78
N TYR A 92 21.49 7.61 4.69
CA TYR A 92 22.05 7.45 3.36
C TYR A 92 21.66 8.68 2.52
N PRO A 93 22.45 9.06 1.52
CA PRO A 93 22.07 10.18 0.68
C PRO A 93 20.67 9.91 0.07
N ARG A 94 19.70 10.71 0.44
CA ARG A 94 18.34 10.64 -0.09
C ARG A 94 18.39 11.08 -1.55
N THR A 95 18.50 10.13 -2.45
CA THR A 95 18.55 10.40 -3.88
C THR A 95 17.15 10.56 -4.49
N ASP A 96 16.15 9.90 -3.88
CA ASP A 96 14.80 9.83 -4.43
C ASP A 96 13.73 10.06 -3.36
N VAL A 97 12.65 10.71 -3.76
CA VAL A 97 11.42 10.82 -2.98
C VAL A 97 10.72 9.46 -2.98
N PRO A 98 10.25 8.95 -1.81
CA PRO A 98 9.50 7.70 -1.74
C PRO A 98 8.31 7.70 -2.71
N THR A 99 8.08 6.58 -3.38
CA THR A 99 6.99 6.49 -4.36
C THR A 99 5.87 5.62 -3.82
N LEU A 100 4.64 6.15 -3.85
CA LEU A 100 3.41 5.41 -3.57
C LEU A 100 2.71 5.05 -4.89
N TYR A 101 2.49 3.76 -5.11
CA TYR A 101 1.78 3.22 -6.26
C TYR A 101 0.32 2.93 -5.91
N MET A 102 -0.60 3.27 -6.81
CA MET A 102 -2.02 2.96 -6.73
C MET A 102 -2.61 2.79 -8.13
N ASP A 103 -3.72 2.08 -8.25
CA ASP A 103 -4.35 1.80 -9.54
C ASP A 103 -5.39 2.86 -9.97
N SER A 104 -5.79 3.75 -9.08
CA SER A 104 -6.75 4.82 -9.34
C SER A 104 -6.10 6.05 -9.97
N LYS A 105 -6.21 6.18 -11.30
CA LYS A 105 -5.78 7.39 -12.02
C LYS A 105 -6.52 8.64 -11.55
N SER A 106 -7.81 8.52 -11.25
CA SER A 106 -8.63 9.63 -10.73
C SER A 106 -8.18 10.05 -9.33
N GLY A 107 -7.81 9.09 -8.47
CA GLY A 107 -7.24 9.36 -7.14
C GLY A 107 -5.91 10.10 -7.23
N ILE A 108 -5.02 9.69 -8.14
CA ILE A 108 -3.75 10.38 -8.39
C ILE A 108 -3.99 11.82 -8.87
N ALA A 109 -4.85 11.99 -9.87
CA ALA A 109 -5.19 13.33 -10.39
C ALA A 109 -5.79 14.23 -9.30
N ALA A 110 -6.65 13.68 -8.44
CA ALA A 110 -7.26 14.41 -7.34
C ALA A 110 -6.22 14.84 -6.27
N ALA A 111 -5.20 14.03 -6.04
CA ALA A 111 -4.12 14.35 -5.10
C ALA A 111 -3.11 15.35 -5.66
N GLN A 112 -2.88 15.33 -6.98
CA GLN A 112 -1.91 16.22 -7.65
C GLN A 112 -2.49 17.59 -8.01
N ASN A 113 -3.82 17.70 -8.21
CA ASN A 113 -4.46 18.95 -8.56
C ASN A 113 -4.80 19.76 -7.30
N ALA A 114 -4.05 20.84 -7.10
CA ALA A 114 -4.22 21.76 -5.97
C ALA A 114 -5.50 22.62 -6.05
N GLN A 115 -6.26 22.58 -7.15
CA GLN A 115 -7.50 23.35 -7.27
C GLN A 115 -8.59 22.74 -6.38
N ASP A 116 -9.07 23.55 -5.43
CA ASP A 116 -10.26 23.29 -4.62
C ASP A 116 -11.48 23.11 -5.54
N ASN A 117 -11.70 21.91 -6.01
CA ASN A 117 -12.96 21.58 -6.62
C ASN A 117 -14.01 21.57 -5.50
N GLU A 118 -14.99 22.47 -5.58
CA GLU A 118 -16.13 22.56 -4.63
C GLU A 118 -16.83 21.21 -4.41
N LYS A 119 -16.77 20.32 -5.39
CA LYS A 119 -17.26 18.93 -5.30
C LYS A 119 -16.48 18.04 -4.33
N GLN A 120 -15.32 18.47 -3.84
CA GLN A 120 -14.46 17.70 -2.93
C GLN A 120 -14.45 18.23 -1.49
N ARG A 121 -15.30 19.19 -1.16
CA ARG A 121 -15.42 19.75 0.21
C ARG A 121 -15.81 18.73 1.29
N HIS A 122 -16.33 17.57 0.88
CA HIS A 122 -16.68 16.47 1.79
C HIS A 122 -15.53 15.47 2.01
N ILE A 123 -14.38 15.65 1.33
CA ILE A 123 -13.25 14.77 1.49
C ILE A 123 -12.55 15.14 2.81
N ASP A 124 -12.58 14.20 3.73
CA ASP A 124 -12.04 14.22 5.08
C ASP A 124 -10.58 14.73 5.14
N MET A 125 -10.13 15.20 6.30
CA MET A 125 -8.74 15.64 6.58
C MET A 125 -7.65 14.66 6.12
N ARG A 126 -7.98 13.37 5.99
CA ARG A 126 -7.10 12.34 5.39
C ARG A 126 -6.74 12.64 3.94
N ALA A 127 -7.67 13.25 3.20
CA ALA A 127 -7.45 13.63 1.82
C ALA A 127 -6.50 14.84 1.73
N HIS A 128 -6.64 15.78 2.65
CA HIS A 128 -5.71 16.90 2.75
C HIS A 128 -4.29 16.40 3.04
N PHE A 129 -4.14 15.42 3.95
CA PHE A 129 -2.83 14.85 4.25
C PHE A 129 -2.13 14.27 3.01
N LEU A 130 -2.84 13.52 2.16
CA LEU A 130 -2.22 12.94 0.96
C LEU A 130 -1.79 14.04 -0.02
N ARG A 131 -2.63 15.07 -0.23
CA ARG A 131 -2.30 16.23 -1.07
C ARG A 131 -1.11 17.00 -0.55
N ASP A 132 -1.09 17.30 0.75
CA ASP A 132 -0.01 18.01 1.40
C ASP A 132 1.31 17.23 1.28
N SER A 133 1.27 15.91 1.48
CA SER A 133 2.45 15.05 1.34
C SER A 133 3.01 15.05 -0.09
N VAL A 134 2.14 15.13 -1.11
CA VAL A 134 2.57 15.25 -2.51
C VAL A 134 3.11 16.66 -2.80
N ALA A 135 2.40 17.70 -2.35
CA ALA A 135 2.80 19.09 -2.56
C ALA A 135 4.14 19.43 -1.88
N CYS A 136 4.36 18.89 -0.67
CA CYS A 136 5.62 19.05 0.07
C CYS A 136 6.75 18.13 -0.45
N GLN A 137 6.50 17.32 -1.48
CA GLN A 137 7.45 16.34 -2.00
C GLN A 137 7.92 15.30 -0.95
N ASP A 138 7.10 15.03 0.06
CA ASP A 138 7.36 13.93 0.99
C ASP A 138 7.20 12.57 0.29
N ILE A 139 6.29 12.48 -0.68
CA ILE A 139 6.05 11.32 -1.53
C ILE A 139 5.75 11.70 -2.98
N THR A 140 5.94 10.75 -3.89
CA THR A 140 5.49 10.83 -5.28
C THR A 140 4.41 9.78 -5.52
N LEU A 141 3.34 10.12 -6.24
CA LEU A 141 2.30 9.18 -6.65
C LEU A 141 2.55 8.68 -8.06
N LYS A 142 2.44 7.36 -8.27
CA LYS A 142 2.51 6.72 -9.58
C LYS A 142 1.39 5.71 -9.78
N HIS A 143 0.95 5.60 -11.01
CA HIS A 143 -0.03 4.59 -11.39
C HIS A 143 0.64 3.22 -11.54
N VAL A 144 -0.01 2.19 -11.01
CA VAL A 144 0.27 0.77 -11.28
C VAL A 144 -1.02 0.11 -11.78
N SER A 145 -0.92 -0.84 -12.71
CA SER A 145 -2.12 -1.59 -13.11
C SER A 145 -2.57 -2.52 -11.97
N GLY A 146 -3.88 -2.71 -11.79
CA GLY A 146 -4.41 -3.58 -10.73
C GLY A 146 -3.78 -4.98 -10.74
N HIS A 147 -3.57 -5.59 -11.92
CA HIS A 147 -2.89 -6.89 -12.06
C HIS A 147 -1.42 -6.90 -11.63
N SER A 148 -0.82 -5.76 -11.41
CA SER A 148 0.57 -5.61 -10.97
C SER A 148 0.68 -4.92 -9.62
N ASN A 149 -0.46 -4.65 -8.97
CA ASN A 149 -0.51 -4.06 -7.64
C ASN A 149 -0.43 -5.15 -6.55
N PRO A 150 0.69 -5.30 -5.84
CA PRO A 150 0.81 -6.35 -4.82
C PRO A 150 -0.14 -6.14 -3.63
N ALA A 151 -0.62 -4.92 -3.39
CA ALA A 151 -1.58 -4.63 -2.33
C ALA A 151 -2.96 -5.30 -2.55
N ASP A 152 -3.28 -5.72 -3.78
CA ASP A 152 -4.46 -6.51 -4.14
C ASP A 152 -4.60 -7.78 -3.28
N THR A 153 -3.47 -8.41 -2.89
CA THR A 153 -3.45 -9.58 -2.01
C THR A 153 -4.01 -9.34 -0.62
N LEU A 154 -4.09 -8.10 -0.20
CA LEU A 154 -4.53 -7.68 1.12
C LEU A 154 -6.00 -7.22 1.15
N THR A 155 -6.62 -7.09 -0.01
CA THR A 155 -7.98 -6.59 -0.17
C THR A 155 -8.93 -7.58 -0.81
N LYS A 156 -8.40 -8.56 -1.56
CA LYS A 156 -9.19 -9.53 -2.35
C LYS A 156 -8.69 -10.94 -2.14
N SER A 157 -9.61 -11.91 -2.24
CA SER A 157 -9.25 -13.33 -2.35
C SER A 157 -8.71 -13.58 -3.75
N LEU A 158 -7.45 -13.95 -3.86
CA LEU A 158 -6.79 -14.22 -5.14
C LEU A 158 -6.78 -15.72 -5.44
N GLY A 159 -6.91 -16.05 -6.73
CA GLY A 159 -6.64 -17.39 -7.22
C GLY A 159 -5.16 -17.79 -7.03
N GLU A 160 -4.88 -19.08 -7.04
CA GLU A 160 -3.55 -19.64 -6.74
C GLU A 160 -2.41 -19.02 -7.58
N GLN A 161 -2.62 -18.88 -8.90
CA GLN A 161 -1.61 -18.33 -9.80
C GLN A 161 -1.23 -16.87 -9.48
N ALA A 162 -2.24 -16.02 -9.21
CA ALA A 162 -2.01 -14.65 -8.83
C ALA A 162 -1.31 -14.56 -7.47
N PHE A 163 -1.70 -15.42 -6.53
CA PHE A 163 -1.06 -15.50 -5.21
C PHE A 163 0.41 -15.92 -5.31
N GLN A 164 0.75 -16.89 -6.17
CA GLN A 164 2.13 -17.31 -6.40
C GLN A 164 3.01 -16.17 -6.92
N LYS A 165 2.51 -15.41 -7.92
CA LYS A 165 3.20 -14.22 -8.45
C LYS A 165 3.54 -13.21 -7.35
N TYR A 166 2.59 -12.89 -6.48
CA TYR A 166 2.82 -11.92 -5.42
C TYR A 166 3.68 -12.48 -4.27
N ARG A 167 3.68 -13.79 -4.07
CA ARG A 167 4.58 -14.44 -3.13
C ARG A 167 6.06 -14.19 -3.49
N GLU A 168 6.38 -14.25 -4.78
CA GLU A 168 7.72 -13.89 -5.27
C GLU A 168 8.04 -12.42 -5.04
N PHE A 169 7.07 -11.54 -5.29
CA PHE A 169 7.22 -10.10 -5.00
C PHE A 169 7.58 -9.82 -3.54
N TYR A 170 7.03 -10.59 -2.60
CA TYR A 170 7.32 -10.43 -1.17
C TYR A 170 8.60 -11.13 -0.71
N ASN A 171 9.34 -11.80 -1.59
CA ASN A 171 10.43 -12.70 -1.20
C ASN A 171 10.00 -13.74 -0.15
N LEU A 172 8.82 -14.33 -0.33
CA LEU A 172 8.35 -15.42 0.49
C LEU A 172 8.94 -16.73 -0.02
N GLU A 173 9.82 -17.31 0.75
CA GLU A 173 10.47 -18.59 0.45
C GLU A 173 9.97 -19.71 1.38
N PRO A 174 9.94 -20.97 0.90
CA PRO A 174 9.70 -22.10 1.78
C PRO A 174 10.70 -22.10 2.94
N ARG A 175 10.23 -22.41 4.14
CA ARG A 175 11.10 -22.64 5.29
C ARG A 175 11.91 -23.90 5.03
N LEU A 176 13.23 -23.78 4.95
CA LEU A 176 14.11 -24.94 4.96
C LEU A 176 13.95 -25.59 6.33
N ILE A 177 13.35 -26.78 6.37
CA ILE A 177 13.37 -27.64 7.56
C ILE A 177 14.79 -28.22 7.56
N GLU A 178 15.68 -27.63 8.34
CA GLU A 178 16.93 -28.30 8.66
C GLU A 178 16.54 -29.58 9.44
N CYS A 179 16.63 -30.72 8.76
CA CYS A 179 16.62 -32.00 9.47
C CYS A 179 17.84 -32.00 10.39
N SER A 180 17.64 -31.69 11.67
CA SER A 180 18.63 -31.95 12.70
C SER A 180 18.83 -33.48 12.74
N ASN A 181 19.86 -33.94 12.07
CA ASN A 181 20.39 -35.28 12.29
C ASN A 181 20.93 -35.32 13.72
N HIS A 182 20.16 -35.89 14.61
CA HIS A 182 20.63 -36.36 15.91
C HIS A 182 21.06 -37.81 15.79
#